data_6a7ab9f38c1aaac582e11fc910f51f5d
#
_entry.id   6a7ab9f38c1aaac582e11fc910f51f5d
#
_cell.length_a   1.000
_cell.length_b   1.000
_cell.length_c   1.000
_cell.angle_alpha   90.00
_cell.angle_beta   90.00
_cell.angle_gamma   90.00
#
_symmetry.space_group_name_H-M   'P 1'
#
loop_
_entity.id
_entity.type
_entity.pdbx_description
1 polymer ?
#
loop_
_entity_poly.entity_id
_entity_poly.type
_entity_poly.pdbx_seq_one_letter_code
_entity_poly.pdbx_strand_id
1 'polypeptide(L)'
;MKGHPGGEAHSLRMLELSGLEKGAKILDMGAGSGETVLLLQRLGYDAQGIDLEPGAEIIRQGDFLNTGYRDGFFDAVLSQCAFFVSGSIPAALGESHRILKPGGLLLLSDVCFMPGDGLRLLVEGLGFSVLHQEDMTALWREYYIEALWAGTADCVPWGKKCSYQLLIGRKE
;
A
#
# COMPACT_ATOMS: atom_id res chain seq x y z
N MET A 1 2.27 9.52 12.81
CA MET A 1 1.26 8.47 13.07
C MET A 1 1.97 7.13 13.01
N LYS A 2 1.73 6.21 13.96
CA LYS A 2 2.29 4.85 13.88
C LYS A 2 1.23 3.92 13.32
N GLY A 3 1.60 3.10 12.32
CA GLY A 3 0.68 2.15 11.68
C GLY A 3 -0.23 2.77 10.61
N HIS A 4 -1.25 2.03 10.23
CA HIS A 4 -2.24 2.40 9.21
C HIS A 4 -3.66 2.08 9.70
N PRO A 5 -4.73 2.63 9.06
CA PRO A 5 -6.11 2.35 9.42
C PRO A 5 -6.42 0.85 9.45
N GLY A 6 -7.06 0.38 10.52
CA GLY A 6 -7.42 -1.02 10.73
C GLY A 6 -6.27 -1.96 11.12
N GLY A 7 -5.02 -1.49 11.17
CA GLY A 7 -3.88 -2.26 11.67
C GLY A 7 -3.76 -3.65 11.05
N GLU A 8 -3.29 -4.62 11.84
CA GLU A 8 -3.05 -6.02 11.41
C GLU A 8 -4.29 -6.66 10.76
N ALA A 9 -5.49 -6.41 11.28
CA ALA A 9 -6.73 -6.98 10.73
C ALA A 9 -6.98 -6.52 9.28
N HIS A 10 -6.65 -5.27 8.96
CA HIS A 10 -6.78 -4.75 7.60
C HIS A 10 -5.74 -5.38 6.65
N SER A 11 -4.50 -5.54 7.10
CA SER A 11 -3.46 -6.23 6.32
C SER A 11 -3.84 -7.69 6.04
N LEU A 12 -4.38 -8.42 7.03
CA LEU A 12 -4.89 -9.78 6.86
C LEU A 12 -6.02 -9.85 5.84
N ARG A 13 -6.97 -8.90 5.87
CA ARG A 13 -8.05 -8.82 4.89
C ARG A 13 -7.52 -8.60 3.47
N MET A 14 -6.52 -7.72 3.28
CA MET A 14 -5.89 -7.51 1.96
C MET A 14 -5.26 -8.80 1.42
N LEU A 15 -4.59 -9.57 2.28
CA LEU A 15 -4.01 -10.87 1.92
C LEU A 15 -5.10 -11.89 1.54
N GLU A 16 -6.16 -11.98 2.31
CA GLU A 16 -7.29 -12.88 2.03
C GLU A 16 -7.91 -12.56 0.67
N LEU A 17 -8.21 -11.28 0.40
CA LEU A 17 -8.75 -10.83 -0.87
C LEU A 17 -7.81 -11.06 -2.06
N SER A 18 -6.51 -11.04 -1.83
CA SER A 18 -5.50 -11.27 -2.87
C SER A 18 -5.41 -12.72 -3.33
N GLY A 19 -5.72 -13.67 -2.44
CA GLY A 19 -5.53 -15.09 -2.68
C GLY A 19 -4.07 -15.52 -2.87
N LEU A 20 -3.09 -14.73 -2.39
CA LEU A 20 -1.67 -15.04 -2.50
C LEU A 20 -1.32 -16.33 -1.76
N GLU A 21 -0.57 -17.20 -2.42
CA GLU A 21 -0.05 -18.42 -1.80
C GLU A 21 1.14 -18.12 -0.88
N LYS A 22 1.30 -18.93 0.16
CA LYS A 22 2.47 -18.85 1.05
C LYS A 22 3.77 -19.03 0.26
N GLY A 23 4.81 -18.34 0.69
CA GLY A 23 6.08 -18.28 -0.03
C GLY A 23 6.12 -17.23 -1.13
N ALA A 24 5.01 -16.59 -1.47
CA ALA A 24 5.00 -15.48 -2.42
C ALA A 24 5.96 -14.37 -1.96
N LYS A 25 6.68 -13.80 -2.92
CA LYS A 25 7.63 -12.71 -2.69
C LYS A 25 6.92 -11.38 -2.73
N ILE A 26 6.88 -10.67 -1.59
CA ILE A 26 6.10 -9.44 -1.40
C ILE A 26 7.04 -8.28 -1.05
N LEU A 27 6.88 -7.13 -1.71
CA LEU A 27 7.48 -5.87 -1.29
C LEU A 27 6.42 -4.97 -0.66
N ASP A 28 6.69 -4.51 0.57
CA ASP A 28 5.94 -3.45 1.24
C ASP A 28 6.58 -2.10 0.92
N MET A 29 5.90 -1.27 0.14
CA MET A 29 6.38 0.05 -0.30
C MET A 29 5.84 1.14 0.64
N GLY A 30 6.74 1.75 1.41
CA GLY A 30 6.42 2.65 2.52
C GLY A 30 6.20 1.87 3.81
N ALA A 31 7.10 0.93 4.11
CA ALA A 31 6.97 -0.05 5.18
C ALA A 31 7.11 0.54 6.61
N GLY A 32 7.55 1.77 6.75
CA GLY A 32 7.65 2.49 8.02
C GLY A 32 8.31 1.70 9.14
N SER A 33 7.55 1.34 10.17
CA SER A 33 8.03 0.56 11.34
C SER A 33 8.25 -0.92 11.04
N GLY A 34 7.82 -1.45 9.88
CA GLY A 34 7.99 -2.83 9.49
C GLY A 34 6.98 -3.82 10.08
N GLU A 35 5.95 -3.35 10.77
CA GLU A 35 4.95 -4.22 11.41
C GLU A 35 4.27 -5.14 10.39
N THR A 36 3.90 -4.61 9.21
CA THR A 36 3.30 -5.39 8.13
C THR A 36 4.28 -6.42 7.56
N VAL A 37 5.55 -6.04 7.36
CA VAL A 37 6.58 -6.98 6.90
C VAL A 37 6.76 -8.15 7.87
N LEU A 38 6.84 -7.87 9.18
CA LEU A 38 6.94 -8.90 10.21
C LEU A 38 5.70 -9.80 10.24
N LEU A 39 4.51 -9.24 10.06
CA LEU A 39 3.28 -10.00 9.96
C LEU A 39 3.32 -10.97 8.76
N LEU A 40 3.68 -10.46 7.57
CA LEU A 40 3.78 -11.26 6.35
C LEU A 40 4.78 -12.42 6.51
N GLN A 41 5.95 -12.15 7.10
CA GLN A 41 6.97 -13.18 7.35
C GLN A 41 6.47 -14.25 8.33
N ARG A 42 5.78 -13.86 9.43
CA ARG A 42 5.15 -14.82 10.36
C ARG A 42 4.10 -15.69 9.68
N LEU A 43 3.41 -15.19 8.67
CA LEU A 43 2.42 -15.92 7.88
C LEU A 43 3.04 -16.83 6.82
N GLY A 44 4.36 -16.79 6.63
CA GLY A 44 5.10 -17.65 5.70
C GLY A 44 5.28 -17.05 4.29
N TYR A 45 5.21 -15.72 4.15
CA TYR A 45 5.58 -15.02 2.92
C TYR A 45 7.05 -14.61 2.91
N ASP A 46 7.68 -14.52 1.72
CA ASP A 46 9.00 -13.90 1.53
C ASP A 46 8.82 -12.38 1.40
N ALA A 47 8.66 -11.72 2.55
CA ALA A 47 8.34 -10.31 2.60
C ALA A 47 9.56 -9.44 2.91
N GLN A 48 9.67 -8.32 2.18
CA GLN A 48 10.67 -7.28 2.34
C GLN A 48 9.95 -5.92 2.41
N GLY A 49 10.59 -4.93 3.03
CA GLY A 49 10.08 -3.56 3.09
C GLY A 49 11.09 -2.54 2.62
N ILE A 50 10.59 -1.44 2.05
CA ILE A 50 11.37 -0.27 1.66
C ILE A 50 10.69 1.00 2.19
N ASP A 51 11.50 1.91 2.73
CA ASP A 51 11.02 3.22 3.21
C ASP A 51 12.14 4.26 3.08
N LEU A 52 11.79 5.54 2.88
CA LEU A 52 12.75 6.65 2.89
C LEU A 52 13.37 6.84 4.28
N GLU A 53 12.55 6.67 5.32
CA GLU A 53 12.92 6.83 6.72
C GLU A 53 12.52 5.57 7.51
N PRO A 54 13.27 4.45 7.37
CA PRO A 54 12.91 3.19 8.01
C PRO A 54 12.83 3.31 9.53
N GLY A 55 11.73 2.83 10.10
CA GLY A 55 11.54 2.75 11.56
C GLY A 55 12.13 1.51 12.21
N ALA A 56 12.68 0.57 11.42
CA ALA A 56 13.28 -0.67 11.89
C ALA A 56 14.41 -1.14 10.96
N GLU A 57 15.40 -1.85 11.49
CA GLU A 57 16.58 -2.36 10.75
C GLU A 57 16.21 -3.38 9.65
N ILE A 58 15.07 -4.07 9.79
CA ILE A 58 14.60 -5.04 8.79
C ILE A 58 14.07 -4.37 7.51
N ILE A 59 13.84 -3.05 7.54
CA ILE A 59 13.34 -2.28 6.42
C ILE A 59 14.53 -1.63 5.70
N ARG A 60 14.61 -1.87 4.40
CA ARG A 60 15.64 -1.27 3.56
C ARG A 60 15.36 0.22 3.38
N GLN A 61 16.36 1.06 3.62
CA GLN A 61 16.26 2.47 3.26
C GLN A 61 16.31 2.63 1.74
N GLY A 62 15.35 3.37 1.19
CA GLY A 62 15.28 3.66 -0.24
C GLY A 62 13.97 4.30 -0.67
N ASP A 63 13.99 4.85 -1.87
CA ASP A 63 12.83 5.47 -2.50
C ASP A 63 11.99 4.43 -3.23
N PHE A 64 10.73 4.29 -2.86
CA PHE A 64 9.83 3.37 -3.55
C PHE A 64 9.39 3.88 -4.94
N LEU A 65 9.65 5.15 -5.29
CA LEU A 65 9.47 5.64 -6.65
C LEU A 65 10.57 5.14 -7.60
N ASN A 66 11.70 4.67 -7.04
CA ASN A 66 12.83 4.08 -7.77
C ASN A 66 13.50 3.03 -6.89
N THR A 67 12.90 1.86 -6.78
CA THR A 67 13.29 0.82 -5.82
C THR A 67 14.65 0.18 -6.10
N GLY A 68 15.17 0.28 -7.33
CA GLY A 68 16.38 -0.42 -7.76
C GLY A 68 16.23 -1.94 -7.92
N TYR A 69 15.05 -2.51 -7.72
CA TYR A 69 14.79 -3.91 -8.04
C TYR A 69 14.66 -4.11 -9.57
N ARG A 70 15.00 -5.30 -10.04
CA ARG A 70 14.80 -5.68 -11.45
C ARG A 70 13.32 -5.81 -11.78
N ASP A 71 13.00 -5.68 -13.07
CA ASP A 71 11.66 -5.91 -13.60
C ASP A 71 11.18 -7.33 -13.26
N GLY A 72 9.90 -7.47 -12.94
CA GLY A 72 9.28 -8.76 -12.73
C GLY A 72 9.86 -9.57 -11.56
N PHE A 73 10.24 -8.94 -10.47
CA PHE A 73 10.89 -9.61 -9.33
C PHE A 73 9.92 -10.12 -8.28
N PHE A 74 8.84 -9.38 -8.01
CA PHE A 74 7.89 -9.67 -6.94
C PHE A 74 6.62 -10.34 -7.45
N ASP A 75 6.05 -11.23 -6.62
CA ASP A 75 4.71 -11.80 -6.83
C ASP A 75 3.62 -10.80 -6.43
N ALA A 76 3.91 -9.97 -5.42
CA ALA A 76 3.04 -8.89 -5.01
C ALA A 76 3.82 -7.65 -4.54
N VAL A 77 3.18 -6.49 -4.71
CA VAL A 77 3.51 -5.23 -4.07
C VAL A 77 2.37 -4.87 -3.13
N LEU A 78 2.69 -4.53 -1.88
CA LEU A 78 1.75 -4.03 -0.89
C LEU A 78 2.13 -2.59 -0.57
N SER A 79 1.14 -1.71 -0.38
CA SER A 79 1.34 -0.37 0.16
C SER A 79 0.12 0.08 0.96
N GLN A 80 0.38 0.65 2.13
CA GLN A 80 -0.66 1.15 3.04
C GLN A 80 -0.29 2.55 3.51
N CYS A 81 -1.11 3.54 3.15
CA CYS A 81 -0.92 4.95 3.53
C CYS A 81 0.43 5.56 3.13
N ALA A 82 1.00 5.16 1.99
CA ALA A 82 2.32 5.63 1.59
C ALA A 82 2.34 6.35 0.22
N PHE A 83 1.57 5.90 -0.76
CA PHE A 83 1.64 6.49 -2.10
C PHE A 83 1.15 7.93 -2.13
N PHE A 84 0.13 8.28 -1.32
CA PHE A 84 -0.42 9.64 -1.30
C PHE A 84 0.57 10.69 -0.80
N VAL A 85 1.52 10.33 0.06
CA VAL A 85 2.56 11.25 0.59
C VAL A 85 3.76 11.38 -0.34
N SER A 86 3.92 10.50 -1.32
CA SER A 86 5.04 10.55 -2.28
C SER A 86 5.01 11.75 -3.22
N GLY A 87 3.86 12.43 -3.31
CA GLY A 87 3.64 13.50 -4.30
C GLY A 87 3.35 12.99 -5.71
N SER A 88 3.49 11.68 -5.98
CA SER A 88 3.24 11.09 -7.31
C SER A 88 2.72 9.66 -7.24
N ILE A 89 1.42 9.50 -7.00
CA ILE A 89 0.74 8.18 -7.07
C ILE A 89 1.00 7.48 -8.42
N PRO A 90 0.93 8.17 -9.60
CA PRO A 90 1.24 7.52 -10.87
C PRO A 90 2.64 6.95 -10.96
N ALA A 91 3.66 7.63 -10.41
CA ALA A 91 5.03 7.12 -10.42
C ALA A 91 5.18 5.88 -9.51
N ALA A 92 4.57 5.90 -8.31
CA ALA A 92 4.56 4.77 -7.39
C ALA A 92 3.87 3.53 -8.02
N LEU A 93 2.73 3.73 -8.68
CA LEU A 93 2.03 2.68 -9.42
C LEU A 93 2.86 2.15 -10.62
N GLY A 94 3.53 3.03 -11.35
CA GLY A 94 4.42 2.66 -12.46
C GLY A 94 5.59 1.81 -12.01
N GLU A 95 6.23 2.18 -10.89
CA GLU A 95 7.32 1.39 -10.32
C GLU A 95 6.81 0.05 -9.77
N SER A 96 5.64 0.03 -9.11
CA SER A 96 4.98 -1.21 -8.70
C SER A 96 4.72 -2.13 -9.89
N HIS A 97 4.18 -1.58 -10.99
CA HIS A 97 3.96 -2.34 -12.21
C HIS A 97 5.26 -2.90 -12.78
N ARG A 98 6.34 -2.10 -12.83
CA ARG A 98 7.64 -2.53 -13.38
C ARG A 98 8.19 -3.73 -12.61
N ILE A 99 8.21 -3.66 -11.27
CA ILE A 99 8.82 -4.70 -10.42
C ILE A 99 7.96 -5.95 -10.21
N LEU A 100 6.65 -5.87 -10.49
CA LEU A 100 5.76 -7.02 -10.44
C LEU A 100 5.99 -7.97 -11.62
N LYS A 101 5.94 -9.28 -11.35
CA LYS A 101 5.88 -10.32 -12.39
C LYS A 101 4.60 -10.15 -13.23
N PRO A 102 4.56 -10.64 -14.49
CA PRO A 102 3.30 -10.79 -15.20
C PRO A 102 2.29 -11.58 -14.34
N GLY A 103 1.06 -11.09 -14.20
CA GLY A 103 0.06 -11.66 -13.32
C GLY A 103 0.25 -11.37 -11.82
N GLY A 104 1.31 -10.66 -11.43
CA GLY A 104 1.56 -10.26 -10.04
C GLY A 104 0.54 -9.25 -9.52
N LEU A 105 0.42 -9.15 -8.22
CA LEU A 105 -0.66 -8.40 -7.55
C LEU A 105 -0.18 -7.09 -6.92
N LEU A 106 -0.96 -6.04 -7.11
CA LEU A 106 -0.91 -4.80 -6.34
C LEU A 106 -1.96 -4.86 -5.25
N LEU A 107 -1.55 -4.75 -3.99
CA LEU A 107 -2.39 -4.60 -2.81
C LEU A 107 -2.23 -3.17 -2.29
N LEU A 108 -3.19 -2.32 -2.59
CA LEU A 108 -3.13 -0.90 -2.25
C LEU A 108 -4.23 -0.53 -1.27
N SER A 109 -3.88 0.18 -0.20
CA SER A 109 -4.83 0.79 0.71
C SER A 109 -4.37 2.21 1.04
N ASP A 110 -5.01 3.22 0.46
CA ASP A 110 -4.46 4.57 0.51
C ASP A 110 -5.53 5.68 0.50
N VAL A 111 -5.09 6.86 0.92
CA VAL A 111 -5.88 8.10 0.81
C VAL A 111 -5.93 8.54 -0.66
N CYS A 112 -7.14 8.75 -1.14
CA CYS A 112 -7.41 9.14 -2.51
C CYS A 112 -8.13 10.50 -2.56
N PHE A 113 -7.55 11.43 -3.30
CA PHE A 113 -8.13 12.75 -3.57
C PHE A 113 -8.85 12.83 -4.92
N MET A 114 -8.87 11.73 -5.67
CA MET A 114 -9.57 11.62 -6.94
C MET A 114 -11.05 11.31 -6.70
N PRO A 115 -11.98 12.00 -7.39
CA PRO A 115 -13.40 11.72 -7.22
C PRO A 115 -13.82 10.41 -7.90
N GLY A 116 -14.84 9.75 -7.35
CA GLY A 116 -15.47 8.57 -7.94
C GLY A 116 -14.46 7.45 -8.24
N ASP A 117 -14.47 6.96 -9.47
CA ASP A 117 -13.62 5.86 -9.94
C ASP A 117 -12.19 6.29 -10.35
N GLY A 118 -11.77 7.50 -9.99
CA GLY A 118 -10.50 8.07 -10.46
C GLY A 118 -9.28 7.22 -10.14
N LEU A 119 -9.21 6.59 -8.95
CA LEU A 119 -8.13 5.67 -8.62
C LEU A 119 -8.16 4.42 -9.51
N ARG A 120 -9.32 3.83 -9.73
CA ARG A 120 -9.52 2.67 -10.59
C ARG A 120 -9.04 2.95 -12.01
N LEU A 121 -9.51 4.05 -12.59
CA LEU A 121 -9.13 4.46 -13.95
C LEU A 121 -7.62 4.69 -14.08
N LEU A 122 -7.00 5.27 -13.06
CA LEU A 122 -5.55 5.46 -13.03
C LEU A 122 -4.81 4.12 -12.99
N VAL A 123 -5.22 3.20 -12.14
CA VAL A 123 -4.61 1.86 -11.99
C VAL A 123 -4.78 1.05 -13.27
N GLU A 124 -5.98 1.04 -13.86
CA GLU A 124 -6.26 0.38 -15.14
C GLU A 124 -5.46 1.01 -16.30
N GLY A 125 -5.34 2.32 -16.34
CA GLY A 125 -4.53 3.04 -17.33
C GLY A 125 -3.03 2.75 -17.27
N LEU A 126 -2.55 2.17 -16.17
CA LEU A 126 -1.16 1.74 -15.97
C LEU A 126 -0.94 0.24 -16.17
N GLY A 127 -1.91 -0.48 -16.75
CA GLY A 127 -1.76 -1.89 -17.12
C GLY A 127 -2.11 -2.88 -16.00
N PHE A 128 -3.01 -2.49 -15.10
CA PHE A 128 -3.58 -3.41 -14.13
C PHE A 128 -5.04 -3.70 -14.42
N SER A 129 -5.49 -4.93 -14.19
CA SER A 129 -6.91 -5.29 -14.07
C SER A 129 -7.32 -5.18 -12.61
N VAL A 130 -8.30 -4.34 -12.28
CA VAL A 130 -8.79 -4.20 -10.91
C VAL A 130 -9.71 -5.37 -10.56
N LEU A 131 -9.27 -6.21 -9.60
CA LEU A 131 -9.98 -7.39 -9.12
C LEU A 131 -10.96 -7.06 -7.99
N HIS A 132 -10.58 -6.11 -7.13
CA HIS A 132 -11.39 -5.68 -5.98
C HIS A 132 -11.17 -4.20 -5.72
N GLN A 133 -12.22 -3.48 -5.34
CA GLN A 133 -12.14 -2.12 -4.84
C GLN A 133 -13.23 -1.90 -3.80
N GLU A 134 -12.86 -1.26 -2.69
CA GLU A 134 -13.76 -0.97 -1.57
C GLU A 134 -13.45 0.40 -0.98
N ASP A 135 -14.49 1.17 -0.66
CA ASP A 135 -14.38 2.43 0.07
C ASP A 135 -14.29 2.16 1.58
N MET A 136 -13.13 2.42 2.15
CA MET A 136 -12.80 2.25 3.56
C MET A 136 -12.75 3.59 4.31
N THR A 137 -13.39 4.63 3.78
CA THR A 137 -13.32 5.99 4.34
C THR A 137 -13.81 6.06 5.79
N ALA A 138 -14.79 5.24 6.17
CA ALA A 138 -15.26 5.18 7.56
C ALA A 138 -14.15 4.72 8.51
N LEU A 139 -13.44 3.63 8.16
CA LEU A 139 -12.31 3.10 8.93
C LEU A 139 -11.17 4.13 9.06
N TRP A 140 -10.86 4.83 7.97
CA TRP A 140 -9.85 5.88 7.99
C TRP A 140 -10.24 7.05 8.89
N ARG A 141 -11.52 7.46 8.90
CA ARG A 141 -12.02 8.53 9.76
C ARG A 141 -11.90 8.18 11.25
N GLU A 142 -12.25 6.96 11.63
CA GLU A 142 -12.10 6.47 13.00
C GLU A 142 -10.64 6.52 13.43
N TYR A 143 -9.74 5.95 12.65
CA TYR A 143 -8.30 5.98 12.91
C TYR A 143 -7.74 7.41 13.02
N TYR A 144 -8.20 8.32 12.15
CA TYR A 144 -7.74 9.70 12.16
C TYR A 144 -8.26 10.48 13.38
N ILE A 145 -9.50 10.23 13.79
CA ILE A 145 -10.07 10.80 15.03
C ILE A 145 -9.26 10.34 16.24
N GLU A 146 -8.94 9.05 16.35
CA GLU A 146 -8.12 8.52 17.43
C GLU A 146 -6.72 9.15 17.45
N ALA A 147 -6.10 9.31 16.28
CA ALA A 147 -4.79 9.96 16.15
C ALA A 147 -4.83 11.44 16.57
N LEU A 148 -5.91 12.17 16.26
CA LEU A 148 -6.13 13.54 16.74
C LEU A 148 -6.22 13.60 18.26
N TRP A 149 -7.00 12.70 18.89
CA TRP A 149 -7.13 12.62 20.35
C TRP A 149 -5.79 12.29 21.03
N ALA A 150 -4.98 11.44 20.40
CA ALA A 150 -3.65 11.08 20.89
C ALA A 150 -2.57 12.14 20.62
N GLY A 151 -2.89 13.21 19.89
CA GLY A 151 -1.93 14.25 19.48
C GLY A 151 -0.84 13.75 18.50
N THR A 152 -1.13 12.67 17.77
CA THR A 152 -0.17 12.02 16.83
C THR A 152 -0.56 12.22 15.37
N ALA A 153 -1.69 12.90 15.09
CA ALA A 153 -2.12 13.16 13.73
C ALA A 153 -1.26 14.25 13.10
N ASP A 154 -0.58 13.91 12.00
CA ASP A 154 -0.02 14.87 11.08
C ASP A 154 -1.13 15.40 10.17
N CYS A 155 -1.05 16.68 9.77
CA CYS A 155 -2.11 17.37 9.08
C CYS A 155 -2.62 16.65 7.82
N VAL A 156 -3.89 16.28 7.83
CA VAL A 156 -4.62 16.09 6.57
C VAL A 156 -4.96 17.49 6.03
N PRO A 157 -4.82 17.73 4.71
CA PRO A 157 -5.17 19.02 4.13
C PRO A 157 -6.65 19.34 4.38
N TRP A 158 -6.94 20.23 5.30
CA TRP A 158 -8.28 20.69 5.60
C TRP A 158 -8.91 21.27 4.32
N GLY A 159 -10.12 20.80 4.01
CA GLY A 159 -10.91 21.34 2.89
C GLY A 159 -10.86 20.53 1.59
N LYS A 160 -10.03 19.52 1.44
CA LYS A 160 -10.10 18.58 0.30
C LYS A 160 -10.97 17.38 0.65
N LYS A 161 -11.95 17.07 -0.21
CA LYS A 161 -12.67 15.79 -0.11
C LYS A 161 -11.69 14.68 -0.45
N CYS A 162 -11.51 13.74 0.46
CA CYS A 162 -10.72 12.54 0.25
C CYS A 162 -11.52 11.32 0.64
N SER A 163 -11.16 10.18 0.07
CA SER A 163 -11.61 8.85 0.46
C SER A 163 -10.40 8.00 0.85
N TYR A 164 -10.64 6.90 1.53
CA TYR A 164 -9.65 5.86 1.77
C TYR A 164 -10.10 4.62 1.03
N GLN A 165 -9.27 4.15 0.10
CA GLN A 165 -9.63 3.09 -0.82
C GLN A 165 -8.75 1.87 -0.60
N LEU A 166 -9.36 0.69 -0.51
CA LEU A 166 -8.68 -0.59 -0.66
C LEU A 166 -8.85 -1.05 -2.11
N LEU A 167 -7.77 -1.42 -2.77
CA LEU A 167 -7.77 -1.89 -4.16
C LEU A 167 -6.81 -3.07 -4.32
N ILE A 168 -7.28 -4.12 -4.98
CA ILE A 168 -6.45 -5.24 -5.44
C ILE A 168 -6.42 -5.19 -6.97
N GLY A 169 -5.24 -5.04 -7.54
CA GLY A 169 -5.01 -5.02 -8.98
C GLY A 169 -4.10 -6.16 -9.41
N ARG A 170 -4.31 -6.71 -10.62
CA ARG A 170 -3.43 -7.70 -11.24
C ARG A 170 -2.71 -7.07 -12.43
N LYS A 171 -1.40 -7.17 -12.48
CA LYS A 171 -0.60 -6.78 -13.64
C LYS A 171 -0.96 -7.68 -14.85
N GLU A 172 -1.30 -7.04 -15.97
CA GLU A 172 -1.54 -7.70 -17.25
C GLU A 172 -0.26 -8.08 -17.99
#